data_36a313363ae5ba7b261c9b7b3dea34de
#
_entry.id   36a313363ae5ba7b261c9b7b3dea34de
#
_cell.length_a   1.000
_cell.length_b   1.000
_cell.length_c   1.000
_cell.angle_alpha   90.00
_cell.angle_beta   90.00
_cell.angle_gamma   90.00
#
_symmetry.space_group_name_H-M   'P 1'
#
loop_
_entity.id
_entity.type
_entity.pdbx_description
1 polymer ?
#
loop_
_entity_poly.entity_id
_entity_poly.type
_entity_poly.pdbx_seq_one_letter_code
_entity_poly.pdbx_strand_id
1 'polypeptide(L)'
;KLTVLNMQTAAYKIRSSGKQIATDKAGRADVLKISFTIAENQIAKSGDKEYYVQVIDSKSNVLGDKQTVNFGDKSLTYSFISKVKYENKTVNVTEDLPGKDFAKGTYFVNVFDKSELVSKTSFTLK
;
A
#
# COMPACT_ATOMS: atom_id res chain seq x y z
N LYS A 1 -11.54 -15.98 -5.10
CA LYS A 1 -10.82 -14.71 -5.20
C LYS A 1 -11.40 -13.69 -4.22
N LEU A 2 -10.54 -13.03 -3.49
CA LEU A 2 -10.95 -12.05 -2.48
C LEU A 2 -11.09 -10.66 -3.10
N THR A 3 -12.05 -9.89 -2.57
CA THR A 3 -12.27 -8.52 -3.00
C THR A 3 -11.56 -7.56 -2.04
N VAL A 4 -10.78 -6.64 -2.60
CA VAL A 4 -10.08 -5.59 -1.86
C VAL A 4 -10.79 -4.27 -2.10
N LEU A 5 -11.18 -3.60 -1.02
CA LEU A 5 -11.95 -2.35 -1.08
C LEU A 5 -11.39 -1.30 -0.13
N ASN A 6 -11.98 -0.10 -0.21
CA ASN A 6 -11.71 0.99 0.72
C ASN A 6 -10.24 1.36 0.81
N MET A 7 -9.58 1.44 -0.34
CA MET A 7 -8.20 1.91 -0.38
C MET A 7 -8.13 3.35 0.11
N GLN A 8 -7.32 3.58 1.13
CA GLN A 8 -7.07 4.91 1.67
C GLN A 8 -5.59 5.10 1.91
N THR A 9 -5.13 6.31 1.67
CA THR A 9 -3.75 6.70 1.91
C THR A 9 -3.72 8.01 2.65
N ALA A 10 -2.76 8.15 3.56
CA ALA A 10 -2.53 9.38 4.29
C ALA A 10 -1.05 9.51 4.60
N ALA A 11 -0.56 10.74 4.61
CA ALA A 11 0.81 11.01 5.01
C ALA A 11 0.82 11.58 6.42
N TYR A 12 1.86 11.25 7.17
CA TYR A 12 2.01 11.71 8.55
C TYR A 12 3.43 12.20 8.80
N LYS A 13 3.52 13.26 9.59
CA LYS A 13 4.75 13.67 10.24
C LYS A 13 4.86 12.92 11.56
N ILE A 14 6.04 12.38 11.86
CA ILE A 14 6.29 11.71 13.13
C ILE A 14 7.09 12.64 14.02
N ARG A 15 6.52 13.01 15.17
CA ARG A 15 7.22 13.84 16.15
C ARG A 15 8.20 13.01 16.97
N SER A 16 9.11 13.68 17.67
CA SER A 16 10.10 13.01 18.52
C SER A 16 9.46 12.14 19.59
N SER A 17 8.23 12.47 20.03
CA SER A 17 7.46 11.65 20.98
C SER A 17 6.86 10.39 20.35
N GLY A 18 6.96 10.24 19.02
CA GLY A 18 6.30 9.17 18.29
C GLY A 18 4.90 9.51 17.81
N LYS A 19 4.37 10.67 18.21
CA LYS A 19 3.03 11.09 17.79
C LYS A 19 3.00 11.35 16.28
N GLN A 20 1.98 10.83 15.62
CA GLN A 20 1.77 11.03 14.19
C GLN A 20 0.76 12.14 13.94
N ILE A 21 1.12 13.06 13.07
CA ILE A 21 0.26 14.19 12.71
C ILE A 21 0.04 14.17 11.21
N ALA A 22 -1.22 14.12 10.79
CA ALA A 22 -1.59 14.10 9.39
C ALA A 22 -1.06 15.34 8.67
N THR A 23 -0.52 15.15 7.47
CA THR A 23 -0.05 16.23 6.64
C THR A 23 -0.27 15.91 5.17
N ASP A 24 -0.52 16.93 4.37
CA ASP A 24 -0.53 16.80 2.91
C ASP A 24 0.70 17.45 2.27
N LYS A 25 1.68 17.83 3.09
CA LYS A 25 2.87 18.50 2.61
C LYS A 25 4.04 17.55 2.49
N ALA A 26 4.58 17.42 1.28
CA ALA A 26 5.68 16.51 0.98
C ALA A 26 6.88 16.75 1.90
N GLY A 27 7.23 18.00 2.15
CA GLY A 27 8.38 18.35 2.99
C GLY A 27 8.22 18.00 4.46
N ARG A 28 7.00 17.65 4.91
CA ARG A 28 6.72 17.28 6.31
C ARG A 28 6.45 15.81 6.50
N ALA A 29 6.22 15.05 5.42
CA ALA A 29 5.84 13.65 5.51
C ALA A 29 7.03 12.79 5.91
N ASP A 30 6.83 11.93 6.89
CA ASP A 30 7.82 10.95 7.35
C ASP A 30 7.36 9.53 7.05
N VAL A 31 6.05 9.34 6.83
CA VAL A 31 5.48 8.02 6.58
C VAL A 31 4.23 8.17 5.72
N LEU A 32 4.03 7.22 4.82
CA LEU A 32 2.78 7.04 4.09
C LEU A 32 2.06 5.85 4.71
N LYS A 33 0.81 6.07 5.13
CA LYS A 33 0.00 5.02 5.71
C LYS A 33 -1.03 4.58 4.67
N ILE A 34 -1.01 3.29 4.35
CA ILE A 34 -1.85 2.71 3.32
C ILE A 34 -2.78 1.70 3.98
N SER A 35 -4.08 1.86 3.79
CA SER A 35 -5.04 0.94 4.36
C SER A 35 -6.03 0.46 3.30
N PHE A 36 -6.51 -0.74 3.50
CA PHE A 36 -7.54 -1.34 2.65
C PHE A 36 -8.28 -2.41 3.44
N THR A 37 -9.40 -2.84 2.89
CA THR A 37 -10.25 -3.86 3.51
C THR A 37 -10.35 -5.06 2.59
N ILE A 38 -10.17 -6.24 3.13
CA ILE A 38 -10.45 -7.49 2.43
C ILE A 38 -11.83 -7.91 2.85
N ALA A 39 -12.75 -7.93 1.89
CA ALA A 39 -14.15 -8.24 2.17
C ALA A 39 -14.32 -9.71 2.51
N GLU A 40 -15.23 -9.98 3.44
CA GLU A 40 -15.58 -11.34 3.81
C GLU A 40 -16.05 -12.13 2.60
N ASN A 41 -15.58 -13.37 2.49
CA ASN A 41 -16.02 -14.31 1.46
C ASN A 41 -16.02 -15.71 2.09
N GLN A 42 -17.21 -16.24 2.33
CA GLN A 42 -17.39 -17.51 3.01
C GLN A 42 -16.93 -18.72 2.17
N ILE A 43 -16.84 -18.54 0.86
CA ILE A 43 -16.46 -19.62 -0.06
C ILE A 43 -14.95 -19.68 -0.24
N ALA A 44 -14.26 -18.54 -0.12
CA ALA A 44 -12.83 -18.49 -0.31
C ALA A 44 -12.10 -19.25 0.80
N LYS A 45 -11.02 -19.93 0.43
CA LYS A 45 -10.22 -20.69 1.38
C LYS A 45 -9.52 -19.76 2.34
N SER A 46 -9.58 -20.06 3.64
CA SER A 46 -8.83 -19.35 4.65
C SER A 46 -7.33 -19.66 4.55
N GLY A 47 -6.50 -18.79 5.09
CA GLY A 47 -5.07 -18.99 5.13
C GLY A 47 -4.31 -17.69 4.99
N ASP A 48 -3.01 -17.81 4.91
CA ASP A 48 -2.12 -16.66 4.75
C ASP A 48 -2.18 -16.18 3.31
N LYS A 49 -2.36 -14.86 3.14
CA LYS A 49 -2.40 -14.20 1.84
C LYS A 49 -1.28 -13.18 1.78
N GLU A 50 -0.71 -13.01 0.60
CA GLU A 50 0.27 -11.97 0.36
C GLU A 50 -0.22 -11.05 -0.74
N TYR A 51 -0.20 -9.75 -0.45
CA TYR A 51 -0.53 -8.72 -1.44
C TYR A 51 0.71 -7.90 -1.70
N TYR A 52 0.95 -7.60 -2.96
CA TYR A 52 2.07 -6.77 -3.38
C TYR A 52 1.56 -5.34 -3.49
N VAL A 53 2.14 -4.44 -2.70
CA VAL A 53 1.74 -3.03 -2.70
C VAL A 53 2.80 -2.24 -3.45
N GLN A 54 2.35 -1.48 -4.44
CA GLN A 54 3.22 -0.66 -5.27
C GLN A 54 2.84 0.80 -5.08
N VAL A 55 3.78 1.59 -4.59
CA VAL A 55 3.59 3.03 -4.43
C VAL A 55 4.52 3.72 -5.41
N ILE A 56 3.93 4.50 -6.32
CA ILE A 56 4.67 5.20 -7.37
C ILE A 56 4.55 6.70 -7.10
N ASP A 57 5.68 7.39 -7.01
CA ASP A 57 5.69 8.81 -6.77
C ASP A 57 5.41 9.62 -8.04
N SER A 58 5.36 10.94 -7.90
CA SER A 58 5.06 11.85 -9.02
C SER A 58 6.13 11.86 -10.11
N LYS A 59 7.28 11.26 -9.84
CA LYS A 59 8.39 11.15 -10.80
C LYS A 59 8.48 9.74 -11.39
N SER A 60 7.45 8.92 -11.19
CA SER A 60 7.36 7.54 -11.66
C SER A 60 8.36 6.58 -11.00
N ASN A 61 8.82 6.90 -9.79
CA ASN A 61 9.67 6.00 -9.01
C ASN A 61 8.82 5.10 -8.13
N VAL A 62 9.16 3.82 -8.10
CA VAL A 62 8.58 2.89 -7.12
C VAL A 62 9.33 3.08 -5.80
N LEU A 63 8.58 3.36 -4.73
CA LEU A 63 9.14 3.59 -3.40
C LEU A 63 9.33 2.28 -2.65
N GLY A 64 9.95 2.37 -1.48
CA GLY A 64 10.12 1.23 -0.57
C GLY A 64 11.23 0.29 -0.97
N ASP A 65 11.01 -1.00 -0.81
CA ASP A 65 12.02 -2.04 -1.08
C ASP A 65 12.41 -2.11 -2.54
N LYS A 66 11.49 -1.77 -3.43
CA LYS A 66 11.71 -1.72 -4.87
C LYS A 66 12.27 -3.06 -5.39
N GLN A 67 11.64 -4.14 -4.97
CA GLN A 67 11.99 -5.49 -5.41
C GLN A 67 11.11 -5.90 -6.58
N THR A 68 11.60 -6.81 -7.41
CA THR A 68 10.85 -7.31 -8.56
C THR A 68 10.58 -8.80 -8.39
N VAL A 69 9.36 -9.19 -8.67
CA VAL A 69 8.93 -10.59 -8.67
C VAL A 69 8.41 -10.96 -10.06
N ASN A 70 8.65 -12.19 -10.48
CA ASN A 70 8.20 -12.69 -11.77
C ASN A 70 7.04 -13.66 -11.59
N PHE A 71 6.00 -13.48 -12.40
CA PHE A 71 4.84 -14.36 -12.46
C PHE A 71 4.71 -14.85 -13.90
N GLY A 72 5.46 -15.92 -14.24
CA GLY A 72 5.51 -16.39 -15.62
C GLY A 72 6.21 -15.36 -16.51
N ASP A 73 5.47 -14.84 -17.50
CA ASP A 73 5.98 -13.83 -18.43
C ASP A 73 5.75 -12.39 -17.95
N LYS A 74 5.15 -12.22 -16.76
CA LYS A 74 4.89 -10.90 -16.18
C LYS A 74 5.83 -10.66 -15.01
N SER A 75 6.29 -9.43 -14.87
CA SER A 75 7.09 -9.02 -13.72
C SER A 75 6.47 -7.81 -13.05
N LEU A 76 6.64 -7.73 -11.75
CA LEU A 76 6.09 -6.66 -10.92
C LEU A 76 7.17 -6.13 -10.00
N THR A 77 7.42 -4.84 -10.07
CA THR A 77 8.27 -4.13 -9.11
C THR A 77 7.36 -3.54 -8.03
N TYR A 78 7.62 -3.86 -6.77
CA TYR A 78 6.72 -3.49 -5.68
C TYR A 78 7.46 -2.79 -4.56
N SER A 79 6.69 -2.07 -3.74
CA SER A 79 7.23 -1.33 -2.59
C SER A 79 7.40 -2.21 -1.36
N PHE A 80 6.41 -3.06 -1.08
CA PHE A 80 6.45 -4.01 0.03
C PHE A 80 5.38 -5.08 -0.17
N ILE A 81 5.50 -6.16 0.62
CA ILE A 81 4.51 -7.23 0.64
C ILE A 81 3.68 -7.08 1.91
N SER A 82 2.37 -7.07 1.78
CA SER A 82 1.45 -7.07 2.90
C SER A 82 0.99 -8.50 3.17
N LYS A 83 1.37 -9.04 4.32
CA LYS A 83 1.00 -10.40 4.72
C LYS A 83 -0.26 -10.33 5.57
N VAL A 84 -1.29 -11.04 5.15
CA VAL A 84 -2.60 -10.99 5.78
C VAL A 84 -3.05 -12.39 6.14
N LYS A 85 -3.53 -12.55 7.37
CA LYS A 85 -4.14 -13.80 7.80
C LYS A 85 -5.63 -13.72 7.55
N TYR A 86 -6.10 -14.45 6.54
CA TYR A 86 -7.50 -14.44 6.18
C TYR A 86 -8.24 -15.62 6.82
N GLU A 87 -9.27 -15.33 7.62
CA GLU A 87 -10.02 -16.31 8.37
C GLU A 87 -11.52 -16.27 8.05
N ASN A 88 -11.88 -16.03 6.80
CA ASN A 88 -13.26 -15.93 6.31
C ASN A 88 -14.09 -14.84 7.00
N LYS A 89 -13.41 -13.80 7.44
CA LYS A 89 -14.00 -12.59 8.01
C LYS A 89 -13.38 -11.37 7.36
N THR A 90 -14.10 -10.26 7.39
CA THR A 90 -13.56 -9.00 6.91
C THR A 90 -12.28 -8.63 7.65
N VAL A 91 -11.24 -8.27 6.93
CA VAL A 91 -9.95 -7.88 7.49
C VAL A 91 -9.63 -6.46 7.07
N ASN A 92 -9.33 -5.62 8.05
CA ASN A 92 -8.83 -4.26 7.80
C ASN A 92 -7.32 -4.30 7.91
N VAL A 93 -6.65 -3.86 6.84
CA VAL A 93 -5.19 -3.89 6.73
C VAL A 93 -4.67 -2.47 6.75
N THR A 94 -3.64 -2.22 7.53
CA THR A 94 -2.94 -0.94 7.57
C THR A 94 -1.45 -1.21 7.50
N GLU A 95 -0.76 -0.55 6.57
CA GLU A 95 0.68 -0.69 6.38
C GLU A 95 1.32 0.69 6.34
N ASP A 96 2.50 0.79 6.91
CA ASP A 96 3.28 2.02 6.92
C ASP A 96 4.46 1.90 5.97
N LEU A 97 4.64 2.92 5.14
CA LEU A 97 5.81 3.04 4.27
C LEU A 97 6.58 4.28 4.69
N PRO A 98 7.61 4.11 5.53
CA PRO A 98 8.43 5.26 5.94
C PRO A 98 9.32 5.74 4.80
N GLY A 99 9.70 7.00 4.86
CA GLY A 99 10.59 7.58 3.87
C GLY A 99 10.98 8.98 4.24
N LYS A 100 11.82 9.57 3.40
CA LYS A 100 12.26 10.95 3.54
C LYS A 100 12.27 11.60 2.16
N ASP A 101 12.17 12.93 2.15
CA ASP A 101 12.26 13.68 0.90
C ASP A 101 11.21 13.25 -0.13
N PHE A 102 10.00 13.06 0.35
CA PHE A 102 8.90 12.73 -0.56
C PHE A 102 8.71 13.84 -1.59
N ALA A 103 8.59 13.47 -2.84
CA ALA A 103 8.37 14.41 -3.92
C ALA A 103 6.96 15.01 -3.82
N LYS A 104 6.82 16.27 -4.26
CA LYS A 104 5.50 16.88 -4.44
C LYS A 104 4.83 16.29 -5.67
N GLY A 105 3.52 16.21 -5.63
CA GLY A 105 2.73 15.77 -6.77
C GLY A 105 1.87 14.57 -6.46
N THR A 106 1.33 13.96 -7.51
CA THR A 106 0.38 12.85 -7.38
C THR A 106 1.11 11.52 -7.28
N TYR A 107 0.67 10.72 -6.30
CA TYR A 107 1.16 9.37 -6.05
C TYR A 107 0.07 8.38 -6.44
N PHE A 108 0.49 7.23 -6.94
CA PHE A 108 -0.40 6.12 -7.25
C PHE A 108 -0.07 4.94 -6.36
N VAL A 109 -1.09 4.33 -5.78
CA VAL A 109 -0.95 3.17 -4.91
C VAL A 109 -1.76 2.04 -5.50
N ASN A 110 -1.09 0.94 -5.79
CA ASN A 110 -1.68 -0.24 -6.41
C ASN A 110 -1.48 -1.45 -5.51
N VAL A 111 -2.52 -2.28 -5.40
CA VAL A 111 -2.43 -3.54 -4.66
C VAL A 111 -2.66 -4.67 -5.65
N PHE A 112 -1.75 -5.64 -5.63
CA PHE A 112 -1.77 -6.78 -6.54
C PHE A 112 -1.92 -8.08 -5.76
N ASP A 113 -2.73 -8.97 -6.30
CA ASP A 113 -2.75 -10.39 -5.92
C ASP A 113 -1.98 -11.12 -7.02
N LYS A 114 -0.73 -11.50 -6.72
CA LYS A 114 0.21 -11.96 -7.75
C LYS A 114 0.32 -10.89 -8.84
N SER A 115 0.08 -11.23 -10.09
CA SER A 115 0.19 -10.26 -11.20
C SER A 115 -1.11 -9.49 -11.46
N GLU A 116 -2.17 -9.76 -10.69
CA GLU A 116 -3.46 -9.13 -10.91
C GLU A 116 -3.64 -7.89 -10.05
N LEU A 117 -3.96 -6.77 -10.68
CA LEU A 117 -4.31 -5.54 -9.95
C LEU A 117 -5.70 -5.72 -9.33
N VAL A 118 -5.79 -5.67 -8.01
CA VAL A 118 -7.05 -5.88 -7.29
C VAL A 118 -7.61 -4.60 -6.68
N SER A 119 -6.78 -3.57 -6.50
CA SER A 119 -7.26 -2.27 -6.02
C SER A 119 -6.21 -1.20 -6.31
N LYS A 120 -6.67 0.03 -6.47
CA LYS A 120 -5.78 1.17 -6.70
C LYS A 120 -6.39 2.46 -6.15
N THR A 121 -5.53 3.41 -5.83
CA THR A 121 -5.94 4.75 -5.44
C THR A 121 -4.83 5.72 -5.76
N SER A 122 -5.11 7.00 -5.62
CA SER A 122 -4.10 8.05 -5.78
C SER A 122 -4.29 9.12 -4.72
N PHE A 123 -3.22 9.85 -4.43
CA PHE A 123 -3.28 10.99 -3.53
C PHE A 123 -2.20 11.99 -3.94
N THR A 124 -2.30 13.22 -3.44
CA THR A 124 -1.38 14.28 -3.82
C THR A 124 -0.71 14.87 -2.59
N LEU A 125 0.61 15.06 -2.67
CA LEU A 125 1.37 15.82 -1.67
C LEU A 125 1.73 17.18 -2.26
N LYS A 126 1.51 18.20 -1.45
CA LYS A 126 1.81 19.59 -1.84
C LYS A 126 3.21 20.02 -1.48
#